data_0341497f19fe951068c6a4211e4b7fd3
#
_entry.id   0341497f19fe951068c6a4211e4b7fd3
#
_cell.length_a   1.000
_cell.length_b   1.000
_cell.length_c   1.000
_cell.angle_alpha   90.00
_cell.angle_beta   90.00
_cell.angle_gamma   90.00
#
_symmetry.space_group_name_H-M   'P 1'
#
loop_
_entity.id
_entity.type
_entity.pdbx_description
1 polymer ?
#
loop_
_entity_poly.entity_id
_entity_poly.type
_entity_poly.pdbx_seq_one_letter_code
_entity_poly.pdbx_strand_id
1 'polypeptide(L)'
;MKKVISVRFKENGKSYYFDPGDAIIHAGEYVIVETARGVECGEVVQGVLELADAAVPKALKPITRMADSVDIRRMRQNREDEKRAYR
;
A
#
# COMPACT_ATOMS: atom_id res chain seq x y z
N MET A 1 19.92 9.54 1.73
CA MET A 1 18.47 9.64 1.91
C MET A 1 17.79 8.56 1.08
N LYS A 2 16.73 8.00 1.59
CA LYS A 2 15.98 6.97 0.89
C LYS A 2 14.56 7.43 0.58
N LYS A 3 14.05 6.99 -0.55
CA LYS A 3 12.67 7.26 -0.94
C LYS A 3 11.76 6.20 -0.33
N VAL A 4 10.65 6.65 0.23
CA VAL A 4 9.64 5.77 0.81
C VAL A 4 8.26 6.28 0.44
N ILE A 5 7.28 5.39 0.49
CA ILE A 5 5.86 5.76 0.43
C ILE A 5 5.20 5.23 1.68
N SER A 6 4.09 5.84 2.07
CA SER A 6 3.30 5.38 3.20
C SER A 6 2.04 4.72 2.65
N VAL A 7 1.80 3.47 3.02
CA VAL A 7 0.68 2.66 2.53
C VAL A 7 -0.17 2.25 3.71
N ARG A 8 -1.47 2.43 3.59
CA ARG A 8 -2.43 2.05 4.61
C ARG A 8 -3.25 0.85 4.16
N PHE A 9 -3.32 -0.14 5.04
CA PHE A 9 -4.19 -1.29 4.84
C PHE A 9 -5.46 -1.09 5.65
N LYS A 10 -6.57 -1.43 5.07
CA LYS A 10 -7.86 -1.20 5.69
C LYS A 10 -8.11 -1.96 6.97
N GLU A 11 -7.56 -3.16 7.05
CA GLU A 11 -7.88 -4.07 8.13
C GLU A 11 -7.51 -3.53 9.50
N ASN A 12 -6.41 -2.77 9.60
CA ASN A 12 -5.95 -2.28 10.88
C ASN A 12 -5.84 -0.76 10.98
N GLY A 13 -6.07 -0.05 9.87
CA GLY A 13 -6.01 1.41 9.83
C GLY A 13 -4.63 2.02 10.01
N LYS A 14 -3.58 1.20 10.05
CA LYS A 14 -2.22 1.68 10.23
C LYS A 14 -1.51 1.85 8.90
N SER A 15 -0.58 2.81 8.88
CA SER A 15 0.26 3.06 7.71
C SER A 15 1.64 2.47 7.93
N TYR A 16 2.22 1.97 6.84
CA TYR A 16 3.56 1.40 6.85
C TYR A 16 4.37 1.97 5.71
N TYR A 17 5.68 2.08 5.90
CA TYR A 17 6.58 2.53 4.85
C TYR A 17 6.96 1.38 3.95
N PHE A 18 7.01 1.67 2.65
CA PHE A 18 7.48 0.74 1.63
C PHE A 18 8.42 1.45 0.68
N ASP A 19 9.27 0.67 0.03
CA ASP A 19 10.20 1.18 -0.97
C ASP A 19 9.46 1.27 -2.31
N PRO A 20 9.31 2.49 -2.88
CA PRO A 20 8.63 2.64 -4.17
C PRO A 20 9.50 2.24 -5.36
N GLY A 21 10.78 1.95 -5.14
CA GLY A 21 11.71 1.70 -6.24
C GLY A 21 11.88 2.94 -7.10
N ASP A 22 11.83 2.75 -8.40
CA ASP A 22 11.95 3.85 -9.37
C ASP A 22 10.58 4.42 -9.78
N ALA A 23 9.50 3.90 -9.21
CA ALA A 23 8.15 4.33 -9.59
C ALA A 23 7.83 5.69 -9.01
N ILE A 24 7.09 6.48 -9.79
CA ILE A 24 6.52 7.74 -9.32
C ILE A 24 5.11 7.43 -8.81
N ILE A 25 4.92 7.59 -7.50
CA ILE A 25 3.69 7.20 -6.84
C ILE A 25 3.13 8.39 -6.07
N HIS A 26 1.85 8.64 -6.21
CA HIS A 26 1.17 9.75 -5.56
C HIS A 26 0.16 9.25 -4.53
N ALA A 27 -0.14 10.10 -3.53
CA ALA A 27 -1.19 9.80 -2.57
C ALA A 27 -2.52 9.58 -3.30
N GLY A 28 -3.29 8.60 -2.85
CA GLY A 28 -4.54 8.21 -3.48
C GLY A 28 -4.42 7.05 -4.46
N GLU A 29 -3.20 6.70 -4.85
CA GLU A 29 -2.97 5.54 -5.70
C GLU A 29 -2.94 4.26 -4.86
N TYR A 30 -3.02 3.12 -5.53
CA TYR A 30 -3.00 1.82 -4.86
C TYR A 30 -1.80 1.01 -5.34
N VAL A 31 -1.22 0.26 -4.43
CA VAL A 31 -0.07 -0.59 -4.72
C VAL A 31 -0.32 -2.00 -4.22
N ILE A 32 0.34 -2.95 -4.85
CA ILE A 32 0.32 -4.34 -4.42
C ILE A 32 1.62 -4.60 -3.68
N VAL A 33 1.49 -5.15 -2.49
CA VAL A 33 2.63 -5.50 -1.64
C VAL A 33 2.49 -6.93 -1.13
N GLU A 34 3.61 -7.54 -0.84
CA GLU A 34 3.65 -8.87 -0.26
C GLU A 34 3.83 -8.76 1.24
N THR A 35 2.94 -9.40 1.99
CA THR A 35 2.95 -9.40 3.45
C THR A 35 3.05 -10.83 3.95
N ALA A 36 3.15 -10.98 5.27
CA ALA A 36 3.15 -12.30 5.90
C ALA A 36 1.86 -13.08 5.62
N ARG A 37 0.78 -12.39 5.31
CA ARG A 37 -0.52 -13.00 4.95
C ARG A 37 -0.65 -13.31 3.46
N GLY A 38 0.32 -12.89 2.66
CA GLY A 38 0.29 -13.01 1.21
C GLY A 38 0.28 -11.65 0.54
N VAL A 39 -0.23 -11.62 -0.68
CA VAL A 39 -0.25 -10.40 -1.50
C VAL A 39 -1.47 -9.58 -1.13
N GLU A 40 -1.26 -8.30 -0.81
CA GLU A 40 -2.34 -7.40 -0.43
C GLU A 40 -2.26 -6.09 -1.22
N CYS A 41 -3.43 -5.48 -1.40
CA CYS A 41 -3.56 -4.17 -2.03
C CYS A 41 -3.70 -3.11 -0.94
N GLY A 42 -2.88 -2.07 -0.98
CA GLY A 42 -2.93 -0.99 -0.02
C GLY A 42 -3.10 0.36 -0.69
N GLU A 43 -3.65 1.31 0.04
CA GLU A 43 -3.81 2.69 -0.41
C GLU A 43 -2.61 3.52 -0.03
N VAL A 44 -2.04 4.25 -0.99
CA VAL A 44 -0.95 5.17 -0.73
C VAL A 44 -1.51 6.42 -0.08
N VAL A 45 -1.16 6.66 1.17
CA VAL A 45 -1.60 7.85 1.91
C VAL A 45 -0.58 8.97 1.87
N GLN A 46 0.67 8.66 1.56
CA GLN A 46 1.73 9.62 1.38
C GLN A 46 2.56 9.20 0.17
N GLY A 47 2.65 10.06 -0.83
CA GLY A 47 3.46 9.81 -2.03
C GLY A 47 4.95 9.74 -1.70
N VAL A 48 5.77 9.65 -2.74
CA VAL A 48 7.21 9.48 -2.57
C VAL A 48 7.78 10.60 -1.70
N LEU A 49 8.45 10.21 -0.62
CA LEU A 49 9.04 11.09 0.37
C LEU A 49 10.47 10.64 0.62
N GLU A 50 11.38 11.59 0.71
CA GLU A 50 12.75 11.28 1.05
C GLU A 50 12.96 11.39 2.56
N LEU A 51 13.50 10.34 3.15
CA LEU A 51 13.80 10.31 4.57
C LEU A 51 15.28 10.03 4.78
N ALA A 52 15.84 10.53 5.89
CA ALA A 52 17.17 10.15 6.29
C ALA A 52 17.24 8.64 6.52
N ASP A 53 18.39 8.06 6.21
CA ASP A 53 18.57 6.60 6.35
C ASP A 53 18.25 6.12 7.76
N ALA A 54 18.56 6.92 8.77
CA ALA A 54 18.29 6.58 10.16
C ALA A 54 16.78 6.54 10.48
N ALA A 55 15.97 7.25 9.73
CA ALA A 55 14.52 7.29 9.92
C ALA A 55 13.79 6.20 9.16
N VAL A 56 14.48 5.49 8.27
CA VAL A 56 13.87 4.43 7.46
C VAL A 56 14.01 3.09 8.18
N PRO A 57 12.95 2.27 8.25
CA PRO A 57 13.04 0.94 8.85
C PRO A 57 14.12 0.10 8.16
N LYS A 58 14.87 -0.66 8.96
CA LYS A 58 15.94 -1.52 8.42
C LYS A 58 15.42 -2.57 7.45
N ALA A 59 14.21 -3.04 7.66
CA ALA A 59 13.58 -4.08 6.84
C ALA A 59 12.55 -3.49 5.89
N LEU A 60 12.87 -2.35 5.26
CA LEU A 60 11.98 -1.72 4.29
C LEU A 60 11.75 -2.65 3.11
N LYS A 61 10.49 -3.03 2.89
CA LYS A 61 10.13 -3.92 1.79
C LYS A 61 9.72 -3.11 0.57
N PRO A 62 10.05 -3.59 -0.63
CA PRO A 62 9.60 -2.93 -1.86
C PRO A 62 8.13 -3.26 -2.13
N ILE A 63 7.48 -2.40 -2.89
CA ILE A 63 6.18 -2.74 -3.45
C ILE A 63 6.39 -3.81 -4.54
N THR A 64 5.38 -4.67 -4.71
CA THR A 64 5.44 -5.70 -5.77
C THR A 64 5.18 -5.07 -7.12
N ARG A 65 4.13 -4.26 -7.21
CA ARG A 65 3.77 -3.51 -8.41
C ARG A 65 2.68 -2.49 -8.06
N MET A 66 2.40 -1.60 -9.00
CA MET A 66 1.24 -0.73 -8.89
C MET A 66 -0.03 -1.57 -9.08
N ALA A 67 -1.07 -1.25 -8.34
CA ALA A 67 -2.37 -1.88 -8.53
C ALA A 67 -2.99 -1.37 -9.83
N ASP A 68 -3.55 -2.27 -10.62
CA ASP A 68 -4.29 -1.89 -11.82
C ASP A 68 -5.79 -1.77 -11.52
N SER A 69 -6.58 -1.44 -12.54
CA SER A 69 -8.02 -1.26 -12.37
C SER A 69 -8.73 -2.53 -11.92
N VAL A 70 -8.21 -3.70 -12.31
CA VAL A 70 -8.78 -4.98 -11.89
C VAL A 70 -8.58 -5.21 -10.40
N ASP A 71 -7.39 -4.92 -9.90
CA ASP A 71 -7.08 -5.06 -8.47
C ASP A 71 -7.95 -4.13 -7.62
N ILE A 72 -8.10 -2.89 -8.07
CA ILE A 72 -8.91 -1.89 -7.37
C ILE A 72 -10.37 -2.32 -7.36
N ARG A 73 -10.86 -2.83 -8.47
CA ARG A 73 -12.25 -3.31 -8.58
C ARG A 73 -12.51 -4.47 -7.63
N ARG A 74 -11.60 -5.43 -7.54
CA ARG A 74 -11.72 -6.55 -6.61
C ARG A 74 -11.80 -6.09 -5.17
N MET A 75 -10.95 -5.14 -4.81
CA MET A 75 -10.95 -4.59 -3.47
C MET A 75 -12.28 -3.94 -3.13
N ARG A 76 -12.86 -3.19 -4.05
CA ARG A 76 -14.16 -2.54 -3.87
C ARG A 76 -15.31 -3.54 -3.78
N GLN A 77 -15.27 -4.57 -4.61
CA GLN A 77 -16.29 -5.63 -4.58
C GLN A 77 -16.30 -6.37 -3.25
N ASN A 78 -15.14 -6.71 -2.75
CA ASN A 78 -15.04 -7.36 -1.45
C ASN A 78 -15.68 -6.53 -0.35
N ARG A 79 -15.52 -5.21 -0.41
CA ARG A 79 -16.16 -4.32 0.55
C ARG A 79 -17.66 -4.33 0.48
N GLU A 80 -18.20 -4.30 -0.73
CA GLU A 80 -19.64 -4.31 -0.93
C GLU A 80 -20.23 -5.62 -0.44
N ASP A 81 -19.55 -6.71 -0.68
CA ASP A 81 -19.98 -8.02 -0.23
C ASP A 81 -20.01 -8.10 1.29
N GLU A 82 -19.00 -7.53 1.96
CA GLU A 82 -18.99 -7.47 3.41
C GLU A 82 -20.18 -6.67 3.96
N LYS A 83 -20.50 -5.56 3.34
CA LYS A 83 -21.66 -4.77 3.74
C LYS A 83 -22.95 -5.54 3.58
N ARG A 84 -23.08 -6.30 2.52
CA ARG A 84 -24.27 -7.13 2.29
C ARG A 84 -24.42 -8.22 3.33
N ALA A 85 -23.32 -8.76 3.80
CA ALA A 85 -23.34 -9.82 4.81
C ALA A 85 -23.95 -9.39 6.14
N TYR A 86 -23.99 -8.09 6.40
CA TYR A 86 -24.56 -7.54 7.63
C TYR A 86 -26.06 -7.24 7.53
N ARG A 87 -26.64 -7.52 6.43
CA ARG A 87 -28.09 -7.41 6.26
C ARG A 87 -28.71 -8.78 6.39
#